data_677dc829bd2ef24b6ff7b5560e8dde9c
#
_entry.id   677dc829bd2ef24b6ff7b5560e8dde9c
#
_cell.length_a   1.000
_cell.length_b   1.000
_cell.length_c   1.000
_cell.angle_alpha   90.00
_cell.angle_beta   90.00
_cell.angle_gamma   90.00
#
_symmetry.space_group_name_H-M   'P 1'
#
loop_
_entity.id
_entity.type
_entity.pdbx_description
1 polymer ?
#
loop_
_entity_poly.entity_id
_entity_poly.type
_entity_poly.pdbx_seq_one_letter_code
_entity_poly.pdbx_strand_id
1 'polypeptide(L)'
;MYEYADITAYKPDSGGTHLKIFIPDRHLEEAIVKKRIKDCMVWLDDGRHISAEQRKKAYATIRDIADFTGYAPEEMKERLKLEHIIRTGCDEFSLSDCTMDTAREFINTMLDLALEMGVPLLDFGSNRTDDIDHYLWACLKNRKCAICGRPGEIHHCDAIGMG
;
A
#
# COMPACT_ATOMS: atom_id res chain seq x y z
N MET A 1 -8.40 2.76 15.27
CA MET A 1 -8.13 1.81 16.38
C MET A 1 -7.76 0.50 15.72
N TYR A 2 -6.54 0.07 15.92
CA TYR A 2 -6.01 -1.21 15.43
C TYR A 2 -5.67 -2.05 16.65
N GLU A 3 -6.12 -3.30 16.66
CA GLU A 3 -5.90 -4.24 17.74
C GLU A 3 -5.35 -5.54 17.17
N TYR A 4 -4.38 -6.13 17.86
CA TYR A 4 -3.92 -7.47 17.54
C TYR A 4 -4.94 -8.50 17.97
N ALA A 5 -5.12 -9.53 17.15
CA ALA A 5 -6.08 -10.58 17.40
C ALA A 5 -5.50 -11.93 17.03
N ASP A 6 -5.81 -12.94 17.84
CA ASP A 6 -5.51 -14.34 17.54
C ASP A 6 -6.69 -15.01 16.84
N ILE A 7 -6.43 -15.74 15.75
CA ILE A 7 -7.43 -16.61 15.14
C ILE A 7 -7.55 -17.87 15.98
N THR A 8 -8.65 -18.01 16.70
CA THR A 8 -8.90 -19.15 17.59
C THR A 8 -9.63 -20.30 16.91
N ALA A 9 -10.35 -20.03 15.84
CA ALA A 9 -11.00 -21.04 14.99
C ALA A 9 -11.38 -20.45 13.64
N TYR A 10 -11.53 -21.30 12.64
CA TYR A 10 -12.11 -20.94 11.35
C TYR A 10 -12.99 -22.08 10.81
N LYS A 11 -13.98 -21.73 10.01
CA LYS A 11 -14.86 -22.68 9.34
C LYS A 11 -15.22 -22.16 7.95
N PRO A 12 -14.86 -22.87 6.87
CA PRO A 12 -15.30 -22.52 5.52
C PRO A 12 -16.80 -22.76 5.37
N ASP A 13 -17.45 -21.93 4.55
CA ASP A 13 -18.85 -22.03 4.17
C ASP A 13 -18.97 -21.73 2.66
N SER A 14 -20.11 -22.05 2.04
CA SER A 14 -20.38 -21.81 0.61
C SER A 14 -20.31 -20.33 0.20
N GLY A 15 -20.48 -19.40 1.13
CA GLY A 15 -20.45 -17.96 0.92
C GLY A 15 -19.17 -17.27 1.41
N GLY A 16 -18.23 -18.01 2.06
CA GLY A 16 -17.03 -17.41 2.63
C GLY A 16 -16.40 -18.23 3.74
N THR A 17 -15.65 -17.56 4.61
CA THR A 17 -15.01 -18.20 5.77
C THR A 17 -15.41 -17.47 7.05
N HIS A 18 -15.96 -18.21 8.00
CA HIS A 18 -16.19 -17.72 9.36
C HIS A 18 -14.89 -17.76 10.15
N LEU A 19 -14.49 -16.63 10.73
CA LEU A 19 -13.34 -16.52 11.62
C LEU A 19 -13.82 -16.26 13.05
N LYS A 20 -13.25 -16.98 14.01
CA LYS A 20 -13.35 -16.65 15.42
C LYS A 20 -12.02 -16.08 15.86
N ILE A 21 -12.04 -14.81 16.26
CA ILE A 21 -10.87 -14.06 16.70
C ILE A 21 -10.99 -13.74 18.18
N PHE A 22 -9.86 -13.67 18.86
CA PHE A 22 -9.74 -13.17 20.23
C PHE A 22 -8.86 -11.94 20.24
N ILE A 23 -9.40 -10.83 20.75
CA ILE A 23 -8.70 -9.56 20.89
C ILE A 23 -8.47 -9.32 22.39
N PRO A 24 -7.21 -9.22 22.86
CA PRO A 24 -6.90 -9.11 24.29
C PRO A 24 -7.13 -7.71 24.87
N ASP A 25 -8.09 -6.96 24.34
CA ASP A 25 -8.52 -5.65 24.85
C ASP A 25 -9.83 -5.79 25.65
N ARG A 26 -9.77 -5.46 26.96
CA ARG A 26 -10.91 -5.50 27.86
C ARG A 26 -11.92 -4.37 27.65
N HIS A 27 -11.53 -3.29 26.97
CA HIS A 27 -12.38 -2.12 26.74
C HIS A 27 -13.06 -2.14 25.36
N LEU A 28 -12.71 -3.10 24.52
CA LEU A 28 -13.26 -3.21 23.17
C LEU A 28 -14.78 -3.37 23.17
N GLU A 29 -15.33 -4.15 24.09
CA GLU A 29 -16.78 -4.34 24.23
C GLU A 29 -17.50 -3.02 24.43
N GLU A 30 -17.00 -2.16 25.34
CA GLU A 30 -17.56 -0.84 25.59
C GLU A 30 -17.55 0.04 24.33
N ALA A 31 -16.46 -0.01 23.56
CA ALA A 31 -16.33 0.72 22.31
C ALA A 31 -17.32 0.22 21.24
N ILE A 32 -17.48 -1.09 21.11
CA ILE A 32 -18.43 -1.71 20.17
C ILE A 32 -19.87 -1.27 20.50
N VAL A 33 -20.26 -1.37 21.75
CA VAL A 33 -21.62 -1.01 22.20
C VAL A 33 -21.85 0.49 22.04
N LYS A 34 -20.94 1.32 22.54
CA LYS A 34 -21.06 2.78 22.52
C LYS A 34 -21.12 3.35 21.10
N LYS A 35 -20.29 2.83 20.19
CA LYS A 35 -20.21 3.28 18.80
C LYS A 35 -21.12 2.50 17.85
N ARG A 36 -21.84 1.48 18.33
CA ARG A 36 -22.71 0.58 17.54
C ARG A 36 -21.98 -0.02 16.32
N ILE A 37 -20.74 -0.46 16.54
CA ILE A 37 -19.91 -1.03 15.47
C ILE A 37 -20.53 -2.34 15.01
N LYS A 38 -20.77 -2.47 13.70
CA LYS A 38 -21.34 -3.70 13.08
C LYS A 38 -20.34 -4.40 12.17
N ASP A 39 -19.37 -3.68 11.65
CA ASP A 39 -18.43 -4.16 10.64
C ASP A 39 -17.01 -3.87 11.10
N CYS A 40 -16.08 -4.73 10.73
CA CYS A 40 -14.66 -4.52 10.96
C CYS A 40 -13.85 -4.95 9.73
N MET A 41 -12.69 -4.36 9.55
CA MET A 41 -11.70 -4.81 8.60
C MET A 41 -10.70 -5.71 9.32
N VAL A 42 -10.43 -6.88 8.75
CA VAL A 42 -9.46 -7.83 9.31
C VAL A 42 -8.25 -7.89 8.38
N TRP A 43 -7.09 -7.63 8.93
CA TRP A 43 -5.81 -7.81 8.25
C TRP A 43 -5.18 -9.12 8.71
N LEU A 44 -4.85 -10.01 7.79
CA LEU A 44 -4.23 -11.29 8.11
C LEU A 44 -2.73 -11.20 7.86
N ASP A 45 -1.94 -11.25 8.94
CA ASP A 45 -0.49 -11.33 8.87
C ASP A 45 -0.07 -12.79 8.66
N ASP A 46 0.64 -13.08 7.59
CA ASP A 46 1.15 -14.42 7.28
C ASP A 46 2.58 -14.65 7.79
N GLY A 47 3.10 -13.71 8.57
CA GLY A 47 4.45 -13.76 9.18
C GLY A 47 5.59 -13.56 8.19
N ARG A 48 5.30 -13.20 6.92
CA ARG A 48 6.35 -12.92 5.95
C ARG A 48 6.87 -11.50 6.10
N HIS A 49 8.18 -11.38 6.23
CA HIS A 49 8.87 -10.09 6.29
C HIS A 49 9.28 -9.60 4.89
N ILE A 50 9.56 -8.31 4.80
CA ILE A 50 10.02 -7.63 3.59
C ILE A 50 11.12 -8.42 2.88
N SER A 51 10.92 -8.73 1.61
CA SER A 51 11.91 -9.42 0.79
C SER A 51 13.09 -8.51 0.43
N ALA A 52 14.22 -9.13 0.08
CA ALA A 52 15.38 -8.38 -0.43
C ALA A 52 15.04 -7.59 -1.70
N GLU A 53 14.14 -8.12 -2.54
CA GLU A 53 13.69 -7.46 -3.76
C GLU A 53 12.83 -6.24 -3.45
N GLN A 54 11.82 -6.37 -2.57
CA GLN A 54 11.01 -5.23 -2.12
C GLN A 54 11.87 -4.13 -1.52
N ARG A 55 12.83 -4.51 -0.67
CA ARG A 55 13.77 -3.56 -0.07
C ARG A 55 14.57 -2.82 -1.13
N LYS A 56 15.08 -3.53 -2.13
CA LYS A 56 15.80 -2.94 -3.26
C LYS A 56 14.92 -1.95 -4.05
N LYS A 57 13.67 -2.32 -4.35
CA LYS A 57 12.69 -1.47 -5.04
C LYS A 57 12.39 -0.21 -4.21
N ALA A 58 12.14 -0.36 -2.91
CA ALA A 58 11.87 0.77 -2.02
C ALA A 58 13.03 1.77 -1.98
N TYR A 59 14.25 1.31 -1.72
CA TYR A 59 15.41 2.20 -1.65
C TYR A 59 15.76 2.85 -3.01
N ALA A 60 15.55 2.16 -4.11
CA ALA A 60 15.74 2.74 -5.44
C ALA A 60 14.71 3.85 -5.72
N THR A 61 13.43 3.65 -5.35
CA THR A 61 12.39 4.67 -5.50
C THR A 61 12.62 5.86 -4.57
N ILE A 62 13.03 5.63 -3.32
CA ILE A 62 13.43 6.69 -2.38
C ILE A 62 14.55 7.56 -3.00
N ARG A 63 15.55 6.93 -3.60
CA ARG A 63 16.68 7.65 -4.23
C ARG A 63 16.21 8.50 -5.40
N ASP A 64 15.39 7.95 -6.30
CA ASP A 64 14.88 8.68 -7.45
C ASP A 64 14.07 9.93 -7.01
N ILE A 65 13.23 9.81 -5.96
CA ILE A 65 12.48 10.93 -5.39
C ILE A 65 13.41 11.92 -4.70
N ALA A 66 14.40 11.45 -3.95
CA ALA A 66 15.39 12.29 -3.27
C ALA A 66 16.20 13.13 -4.26
N ASP A 67 16.70 12.50 -5.32
CA ASP A 67 17.46 13.18 -6.39
C ASP A 67 16.62 14.25 -7.10
N PHE A 68 15.34 13.96 -7.35
CA PHE A 68 14.42 14.92 -7.97
C PHE A 68 14.11 16.10 -7.06
N THR A 69 13.95 15.86 -5.76
CA THR A 69 13.55 16.90 -4.79
C THR A 69 14.73 17.62 -4.15
N GLY A 70 15.95 17.10 -4.29
CA GLY A 70 17.16 17.67 -3.71
C GLY A 70 17.39 17.37 -2.23
N TYR A 71 16.63 16.41 -1.65
CA TYR A 71 16.83 15.95 -0.29
C TYR A 71 17.88 14.83 -0.20
N ALA A 72 18.49 14.65 0.97
CA ALA A 72 19.30 13.47 1.23
C ALA A 72 18.39 12.20 1.26
N PRO A 73 18.86 11.05 0.73
CA PRO A 73 18.04 9.83 0.67
C PRO A 73 17.50 9.37 2.03
N GLU A 74 18.28 9.53 3.10
CA GLU A 74 17.86 9.19 4.47
C GLU A 74 16.74 10.10 4.97
N GLU A 75 16.83 11.39 4.71
CA GLU A 75 15.78 12.35 5.05
C GLU A 75 14.52 12.08 4.21
N MET A 76 14.67 11.84 2.92
CA MET A 76 13.54 11.51 2.06
C MET A 76 12.85 10.22 2.50
N LYS A 77 13.60 9.21 2.92
CA LYS A 77 13.03 7.97 3.46
C LYS A 77 12.09 8.24 4.64
N GLU A 78 12.52 9.05 5.61
CA GLU A 78 11.68 9.34 6.78
C GLU A 78 10.45 10.20 6.41
N ARG A 79 10.60 11.14 5.48
CA ARG A 79 9.48 11.93 4.94
C ARG A 79 8.43 11.06 4.24
N LEU A 80 8.87 10.12 3.41
CA LEU A 80 8.00 9.20 2.69
C LEU A 80 7.29 8.22 3.63
N LYS A 81 7.97 7.74 4.70
CA LYS A 81 7.34 6.93 5.74
C LYS A 81 6.26 7.72 6.48
N LEU A 82 6.54 8.96 6.86
CA LEU A 82 5.55 9.83 7.50
C LEU A 82 4.34 10.07 6.59
N GLU A 83 4.57 10.35 5.32
CA GLU A 83 3.50 10.53 4.33
C GLU A 83 2.65 9.25 4.18
N HIS A 84 3.30 8.09 4.15
CA HIS A 84 2.60 6.81 4.12
C HIS A 84 1.71 6.60 5.36
N ILE A 85 2.24 6.86 6.55
CA ILE A 85 1.50 6.78 7.82
C ILE A 85 0.28 7.73 7.79
N ILE A 86 0.47 8.96 7.32
CA ILE A 86 -0.63 9.93 7.21
C ILE A 86 -1.72 9.46 6.23
N ARG A 87 -1.35 8.90 5.09
CA ARG A 87 -2.31 8.43 4.06
C ARG A 87 -3.06 7.18 4.47
N THR A 88 -2.38 6.25 5.15
CA THR A 88 -2.92 4.92 5.44
C THR A 88 -3.41 4.75 6.88
N GLY A 89 -2.89 5.56 7.80
CA GLY A 89 -3.13 5.40 9.23
C GLY A 89 -2.43 4.20 9.85
N CYS A 90 -1.44 3.62 9.16
CA CYS A 90 -0.67 2.51 9.71
C CYS A 90 0.27 2.96 10.84
N ASP A 91 0.74 2.01 11.64
CA ASP A 91 1.76 2.25 12.66
C ASP A 91 3.14 2.53 12.05
N GLU A 92 4.05 3.04 12.87
CA GLU A 92 5.45 3.17 12.49
C GLU A 92 6.06 1.82 12.13
N PHE A 93 6.87 1.78 11.08
CA PHE A 93 7.49 0.57 10.59
C PHE A 93 8.95 0.77 10.19
N SER A 94 9.70 -0.32 10.08
CA SER A 94 11.08 -0.32 9.60
C SER A 94 11.23 -1.13 8.32
N LEU A 95 11.89 -0.56 7.32
CA LEU A 95 12.23 -1.28 6.08
C LEU A 95 13.25 -2.41 6.30
N SER A 96 13.79 -2.58 7.52
CA SER A 96 14.60 -3.74 7.84
C SER A 96 13.77 -4.97 8.20
N ASP A 97 12.53 -4.78 8.72
CA ASP A 97 11.75 -5.84 9.35
C ASP A 97 10.23 -5.71 9.24
N CYS A 98 9.71 -4.84 8.39
CA CYS A 98 8.26 -4.76 8.20
C CYS A 98 7.71 -6.00 7.46
N THR A 99 6.39 -6.20 7.51
CA THR A 99 5.73 -7.27 6.75
C THR A 99 5.87 -7.02 5.24
N MET A 100 5.73 -8.07 4.43
CA MET A 100 5.72 -7.93 2.96
C MET A 100 4.58 -7.03 2.48
N ASP A 101 3.45 -7.07 3.17
CA ASP A 101 2.29 -6.24 2.83
C ASP A 101 2.54 -4.77 3.15
N THR A 102 3.09 -4.45 4.33
CA THR A 102 3.51 -3.07 4.66
C THR A 102 4.51 -2.53 3.64
N ALA A 103 5.48 -3.36 3.23
CA ALA A 103 6.46 -2.98 2.22
C ALA A 103 5.80 -2.70 0.86
N ARG A 104 4.85 -3.55 0.42
CA ARG A 104 4.08 -3.35 -0.82
C ARG A 104 3.28 -2.06 -0.80
N GLU A 105 2.51 -1.82 0.27
CA GLU A 105 1.72 -0.61 0.43
C GLU A 105 2.59 0.66 0.48
N PHE A 106 3.74 0.57 1.13
CA PHE A 106 4.70 1.68 1.13
C PHE A 106 5.27 1.96 -0.26
N ILE A 107 5.61 0.90 -1.03
CA ILE A 107 6.05 1.06 -2.43
C ILE A 107 4.94 1.69 -3.27
N ASN A 108 3.69 1.26 -3.12
CA ASN A 108 2.54 1.85 -3.80
C ASN A 108 2.43 3.35 -3.49
N THR A 109 2.49 3.74 -2.23
CA THR A 109 2.45 5.15 -1.81
C THR A 109 3.56 5.98 -2.46
N MET A 110 4.78 5.45 -2.51
CA MET A 110 5.91 6.14 -3.15
C MET A 110 5.73 6.30 -4.66
N LEU A 111 5.21 5.28 -5.33
CA LEU A 111 4.93 5.33 -6.77
C LEU A 111 3.79 6.29 -7.09
N ASP A 112 2.74 6.34 -6.27
CA ASP A 112 1.67 7.33 -6.39
C ASP A 112 2.23 8.75 -6.29
N LEU A 113 3.05 9.03 -5.28
CA LEU A 113 3.71 10.32 -5.11
C LEU A 113 4.63 10.67 -6.29
N ALA A 114 5.41 9.70 -6.77
CA ALA A 114 6.28 9.91 -7.91
C ALA A 114 5.48 10.29 -9.17
N LEU A 115 4.35 9.63 -9.41
CA LEU A 115 3.44 9.96 -10.53
C LEU A 115 2.77 11.33 -10.34
N GLU A 116 2.28 11.65 -9.14
CA GLU A 116 1.66 12.93 -8.80
C GLU A 116 2.63 14.09 -8.99
N MET A 117 3.87 13.95 -8.53
CA MET A 117 4.93 14.97 -8.63
C MET A 117 5.63 14.99 -9.99
N GLY A 118 5.44 13.98 -10.82
CA GLY A 118 6.14 13.85 -12.11
C GLY A 118 7.62 13.49 -11.97
N VAL A 119 7.99 12.75 -10.93
CA VAL A 119 9.37 12.28 -10.70
C VAL A 119 9.78 11.31 -11.81
N PRO A 120 10.88 11.53 -12.53
CA PRO A 120 11.41 10.56 -13.48
C PRO A 120 12.07 9.41 -12.71
N LEU A 121 11.51 8.22 -12.82
CA LEU A 121 12.15 7.02 -12.28
C LEU A 121 13.27 6.55 -13.21
N LEU A 122 14.39 6.10 -12.65
CA LEU A 122 15.54 5.56 -13.41
C LEU A 122 15.22 4.20 -14.06
N ASP A 123 14.18 3.52 -13.59
CA ASP A 123 13.67 2.27 -14.16
C ASP A 123 12.17 2.40 -14.43
N PHE A 124 11.61 1.48 -15.22
CA PHE A 124 10.16 1.47 -15.45
C PHE A 124 9.41 1.29 -14.13
N GLY A 125 8.39 2.10 -13.89
CA GLY A 125 7.57 1.99 -12.68
C GLY A 125 6.94 0.61 -12.50
N SER A 126 6.61 -0.07 -13.60
CA SER A 126 6.15 -1.46 -13.59
C SER A 126 7.16 -2.45 -12.98
N ASN A 127 8.46 -2.17 -13.06
CA ASN A 127 9.50 -2.97 -12.41
C ASN A 127 9.66 -2.65 -10.92
N ARG A 128 9.16 -1.50 -10.50
CA ARG A 128 9.24 -1.02 -9.11
C ARG A 128 8.08 -1.49 -8.25
N THR A 129 6.93 -1.78 -8.86
CA THR A 129 5.75 -2.23 -8.11
C THR A 129 5.77 -3.74 -7.83
N ASP A 130 5.08 -4.14 -6.77
CA ASP A 130 4.65 -5.51 -6.48
C ASP A 130 3.13 -5.67 -6.65
N ASP A 131 2.45 -4.58 -7.05
CA ASP A 131 1.02 -4.50 -7.29
C ASP A 131 0.79 -3.78 -8.63
N ILE A 132 0.82 -4.56 -9.70
CA ILE A 132 0.72 -4.00 -11.05
C ILE A 132 -0.63 -3.33 -11.31
N ASP A 133 -1.71 -3.86 -10.76
CA ASP A 133 -3.05 -3.32 -10.96
C ASP A 133 -3.19 -1.95 -10.32
N HIS A 134 -2.70 -1.79 -9.09
CA HIS A 134 -2.63 -0.50 -8.41
C HIS A 134 -1.80 0.51 -9.22
N TYR A 135 -0.61 0.10 -9.67
CA TYR A 135 0.27 0.97 -10.44
C TYR A 135 -0.36 1.42 -11.76
N LEU A 136 -0.99 0.50 -12.50
CA LEU A 136 -1.68 0.83 -13.75
C LEU A 136 -2.84 1.81 -13.51
N TRP A 137 -3.63 1.59 -12.45
CA TRP A 137 -4.70 2.50 -12.07
C TRP A 137 -4.17 3.89 -11.69
N ALA A 138 -3.07 3.96 -10.93
CA ALA A 138 -2.41 5.21 -10.58
C ALA A 138 -1.90 5.97 -11.84
N CYS A 139 -1.35 5.25 -12.81
CA CYS A 139 -0.93 5.81 -14.09
C CYS A 139 -2.12 6.40 -14.86
N LEU A 140 -3.24 5.70 -14.94
CA LEU A 140 -4.47 6.18 -15.57
C LEU A 140 -5.00 7.45 -14.89
N LYS A 141 -5.07 7.44 -13.55
CA LYS A 141 -5.52 8.58 -12.74
C LYS A 141 -4.66 9.82 -13.00
N ASN A 142 -3.35 9.66 -13.11
CA ASN A 142 -2.40 10.75 -13.33
C ASN A 142 -2.15 11.06 -14.82
N ARG A 143 -2.84 10.38 -15.75
CA ARG A 143 -2.63 10.51 -17.21
C ARG A 143 -1.17 10.34 -17.61
N LYS A 144 -0.54 9.30 -17.07
CA LYS A 144 0.86 8.94 -17.33
C LYS A 144 0.93 7.60 -18.04
N CYS A 145 1.91 7.47 -18.92
CA CYS A 145 2.22 6.19 -19.55
C CYS A 145 2.85 5.24 -18.52
N ALA A 146 2.27 4.04 -18.34
CA ALA A 146 2.77 3.06 -17.38
C ALA A 146 4.19 2.53 -17.71
N ILE A 147 4.65 2.70 -18.95
CA ILE A 147 5.98 2.27 -19.39
C ILE A 147 7.01 3.38 -19.16
N CYS A 148 6.77 4.58 -19.68
CA CYS A 148 7.79 5.63 -19.70
C CYS A 148 7.50 6.81 -18.78
N GLY A 149 6.39 6.82 -18.02
CA GLY A 149 6.01 7.88 -17.08
C GLY A 149 5.67 9.23 -17.71
N ARG A 150 5.78 9.37 -19.06
CA ARG A 150 5.44 10.61 -19.76
C ARG A 150 3.92 10.81 -19.81
N PRO A 151 3.44 12.04 -20.04
CA PRO A 151 2.01 12.27 -20.27
C PRO A 151 1.46 11.34 -21.34
N GLY A 152 0.29 10.76 -21.08
CA GLY A 152 -0.39 9.82 -21.96
C GLY A 152 -1.87 10.18 -22.11
N GLU A 153 -2.50 9.71 -23.18
CA GLU A 153 -3.92 9.82 -23.42
C GLU A 153 -4.59 8.47 -23.14
N ILE A 154 -5.81 8.52 -22.61
CA ILE A 154 -6.61 7.32 -22.37
C ILE A 154 -7.36 6.99 -23.65
N HIS A 155 -7.09 5.81 -24.22
CA HIS A 155 -7.85 5.26 -25.33
C HIS A 155 -8.74 4.12 -24.86
N HIS A 156 -10.02 4.16 -25.21
CA HIS A 156 -10.95 3.05 -25.03
C HIS A 156 -10.81 2.11 -26.24
N CYS A 157 -10.39 0.88 -25.99
CA CYS A 157 -10.22 -0.11 -27.06
C CYS A 157 -11.55 -0.69 -27.55
N ASP A 158 -12.57 -0.72 -26.67
CA ASP A 158 -13.90 -1.20 -26.98
C ASP A 158 -14.91 -0.05 -26.97
N ALA A 159 -15.77 0.01 -28.01
CA ALA A 159 -16.90 0.93 -28.00
C ALA A 159 -17.85 0.51 -26.87
N ILE A 160 -18.03 1.37 -25.87
CA ILE A 160 -19.10 1.19 -24.89
C ILE A 160 -20.40 1.32 -25.68
N GLY A 161 -21.03 0.17 -25.97
CA GLY A 161 -22.32 0.15 -26.64
C GLY A 161 -23.30 0.97 -25.81
N MET A 162 -23.93 1.95 -26.43
CA MET A 162 -25.10 2.55 -25.87
C MET A 162 -26.21 1.47 -25.86
N GLY A 163 -26.51 0.96 -24.65
CA GLY A 163 -27.68 0.14 -24.41
C GLY A 163 -28.95 1.00 -24.34
#